data_35f49b2281bc2019627f9d2e6cd88185
#
_entry.id   35f49b2281bc2019627f9d2e6cd88185
#
_cell.length_a   1.000
_cell.length_b   1.000
_cell.length_c   1.000
_cell.angle_alpha   90.00
_cell.angle_beta   90.00
_cell.angle_gamma   90.00
#
_symmetry.space_group_name_H-M   'P 1'
#
loop_
_entity.id
_entity.type
_entity.pdbx_description
1 polymer ?
#
loop_
_entity_poly.entity_id
_entity_poly.type
_entity_poly.pdbx_seq_one_letter_code
_entity_poly.pdbx_strand_id
1 'polypeptide(L)'
;PEAIHQTLSQALNGNALREDFLKDAVIDFNQIQQIQIIACGNSNQKRMIAKYWFEQLIDLPCQVEIASEFRYRSPVIVDRTLYICISQSGETADTLAALRDTQKRAAAKHLMISTLTICNVATSSMVRETNHHLLTLAGPEIGVASTKAFTTQLTALMLLVLKIGQVKQTLADSVLAEIAADLWHLPKVILAALQKDTSILGLSELFVEKNHCLFLGRGTEFPIALEGALKLKEISYIHAEGYAAGELKHGPLALVDNDMPVVILAPKDDMLDKLKSNMEEVQARGGELFIFADENSGIQSQDRQHVVKIPSVSNWLAPIVYSVPVQLLSYHVAVLRGTDVDQPRNLAKSVTVE
;
A
#
# COMPACT_ATOMS: atom_id res chain seq x y z
N PRO A 1 5.39 7.28 12.41
CA PRO A 1 4.32 7.97 13.17
C PRO A 1 4.18 9.43 12.78
N GLU A 2 5.27 10.22 12.84
CA GLU A 2 5.24 11.67 12.57
C GLU A 2 4.72 11.98 11.16
N ALA A 3 5.23 11.33 10.13
CA ALA A 3 4.79 11.55 8.75
C ALA A 3 3.29 11.27 8.57
N ILE A 4 2.76 10.22 9.20
CA ILE A 4 1.32 9.94 9.20
C ILE A 4 0.55 11.04 9.93
N HIS A 5 1.03 11.47 11.10
CA HIS A 5 0.40 12.57 11.83
C HIS A 5 0.31 13.86 10.99
N GLN A 6 1.38 14.23 10.29
CA GLN A 6 1.39 15.39 9.38
C GLN A 6 0.39 15.23 8.23
N THR A 7 0.29 14.02 7.66
CA THR A 7 -0.71 13.73 6.62
C THR A 7 -2.14 13.86 7.16
N LEU A 8 -2.41 13.37 8.36
CA LEU A 8 -3.74 13.41 8.98
C LEU A 8 -4.16 14.82 9.38
N SER A 9 -3.24 15.64 9.89
CA SER A 9 -3.53 16.97 10.43
C SER A 9 -4.12 17.96 9.40
N GLN A 10 -3.88 17.72 8.10
CA GLN A 10 -4.49 18.53 7.04
C GLN A 10 -5.98 18.20 6.81
N ALA A 11 -6.43 17.01 7.22
CA ALA A 11 -7.76 16.50 6.91
C ALA A 11 -8.63 16.21 8.14
N LEU A 12 -8.00 15.93 9.29
CA LEU A 12 -8.72 15.60 10.52
C LEU A 12 -8.53 16.67 11.60
N ASN A 13 -9.59 16.86 12.37
CA ASN A 13 -9.57 17.55 13.65
C ASN A 13 -10.09 16.57 14.70
N GLY A 14 -9.18 15.93 15.43
CA GLY A 14 -9.52 14.78 16.27
C GLY A 14 -10.07 13.62 15.41
N ASN A 15 -11.26 13.17 15.74
CA ASN A 15 -11.94 12.05 15.08
C ASN A 15 -12.96 12.48 13.99
N ALA A 16 -12.87 13.70 13.50
CA ALA A 16 -13.77 14.23 12.46
C ALA A 16 -12.98 14.77 11.27
N LEU A 17 -13.53 14.61 10.07
CA LEU A 17 -13.03 15.29 8.89
C LEU A 17 -13.25 16.81 9.05
N ARG A 18 -12.22 17.59 8.71
CA ARG A 18 -12.30 19.05 8.68
C ARG A 18 -13.28 19.50 7.61
N GLU A 19 -14.06 20.50 7.89
CA GLU A 19 -15.02 21.06 6.93
C GLU A 19 -14.32 21.64 5.68
N ASP A 20 -13.11 22.20 5.86
CA ASP A 20 -12.30 22.78 4.80
C ASP A 20 -11.48 21.75 4.01
N PHE A 21 -11.44 20.49 4.44
CA PHE A 21 -10.70 19.45 3.72
C PHE A 21 -11.29 19.22 2.33
N LEU A 22 -10.48 19.46 1.29
CA LEU A 22 -10.85 19.40 -0.13
C LEU A 22 -12.01 20.35 -0.52
N LYS A 23 -12.28 21.40 0.25
CA LYS A 23 -13.34 22.35 -0.05
C LYS A 23 -13.07 23.17 -1.32
N ASP A 24 -11.79 23.51 -1.56
CA ASP A 24 -11.35 24.26 -2.73
C ASP A 24 -11.05 23.37 -3.95
N ALA A 25 -11.34 22.07 -3.84
CA ALA A 25 -11.17 21.16 -4.96
C ALA A 25 -12.14 21.51 -6.10
N VAL A 26 -11.61 21.74 -7.29
CA VAL A 26 -12.42 21.96 -8.51
C VAL A 26 -12.93 20.60 -9.03
N ILE A 27 -13.42 19.77 -8.11
CA ILE A 27 -13.93 18.42 -8.39
C ILE A 27 -15.32 18.29 -7.75
N ASP A 28 -16.33 18.11 -8.55
CA ASP A 28 -17.65 17.73 -8.04
C ASP A 28 -17.70 16.21 -7.80
N PHE A 29 -17.41 15.80 -6.57
CA PHE A 29 -17.41 14.39 -6.20
C PHE A 29 -18.77 13.70 -6.40
N ASN A 30 -19.90 14.43 -6.39
CA ASN A 30 -21.23 13.87 -6.64
C ASN A 30 -21.37 13.36 -8.07
N GLN A 31 -20.69 13.98 -9.04
CA GLN A 31 -20.72 13.58 -10.44
C GLN A 31 -19.82 12.39 -10.74
N ILE A 32 -18.88 12.03 -9.86
CA ILE A 32 -17.96 10.91 -10.08
C ILE A 32 -18.71 9.58 -9.99
N GLN A 33 -18.61 8.76 -11.04
CA GLN A 33 -19.23 7.44 -11.11
C GLN A 33 -18.25 6.29 -10.96
N GLN A 34 -16.96 6.54 -11.18
CA GLN A 34 -15.90 5.56 -10.97
C GLN A 34 -14.55 6.22 -10.72
N ILE A 35 -13.65 5.44 -10.16
CA ILE A 35 -12.26 5.81 -9.90
C ILE A 35 -11.34 5.06 -10.87
N GLN A 36 -10.33 5.75 -11.40
CA GLN A 36 -9.23 5.15 -12.13
C GLN A 36 -7.92 5.58 -11.47
N ILE A 37 -7.17 4.64 -10.89
CA ILE A 37 -5.88 4.96 -10.26
C ILE A 37 -4.74 4.52 -11.19
N ILE A 38 -3.82 5.45 -11.49
CA ILE A 38 -2.67 5.25 -12.38
C ILE A 38 -1.39 5.51 -11.59
N ALA A 39 -0.47 4.54 -11.58
CA ALA A 39 0.80 4.67 -10.88
C ALA A 39 1.86 3.68 -11.39
N CYS A 40 3.13 3.93 -11.04
CA CYS A 40 4.27 3.04 -11.28
C CYS A 40 4.86 2.47 -9.98
N GLY A 41 5.68 1.42 -10.11
CA GLY A 41 6.48 0.85 -9.04
C GLY A 41 5.67 0.43 -7.81
N ASN A 42 6.16 0.75 -6.61
CA ASN A 42 5.50 0.45 -5.35
C ASN A 42 4.15 1.18 -5.16
N SER A 43 3.86 2.19 -5.96
CA SER A 43 2.53 2.80 -5.99
C SER A 43 1.46 1.86 -6.56
N ASN A 44 1.87 0.74 -7.21
CA ASN A 44 0.97 -0.33 -7.64
C ASN A 44 0.23 -0.99 -6.45
N GLN A 45 0.96 -1.34 -5.39
CA GLN A 45 0.39 -2.01 -4.22
C GLN A 45 -0.63 -1.10 -3.50
N LYS A 46 -0.31 0.19 -3.36
CA LYS A 46 -1.20 1.18 -2.73
C LYS A 46 -2.53 1.32 -3.47
N ARG A 47 -2.50 1.38 -4.80
CA ARG A 47 -3.74 1.48 -5.60
C ARG A 47 -4.60 0.22 -5.51
N MET A 48 -3.97 -0.97 -5.39
CA MET A 48 -4.71 -2.22 -5.17
C MET A 48 -5.45 -2.21 -3.83
N ILE A 49 -4.84 -1.68 -2.76
CA ILE A 49 -5.48 -1.50 -1.46
C ILE A 49 -6.63 -0.48 -1.57
N ALA A 50 -6.37 0.65 -2.21
CA ALA A 50 -7.38 1.69 -2.40
C ALA A 50 -8.60 1.19 -3.18
N LYS A 51 -8.40 0.27 -4.15
CA LYS A 51 -9.51 -0.39 -4.85
C LYS A 51 -10.48 -1.06 -3.87
N TYR A 52 -9.98 -1.86 -2.92
CA TYR A 52 -10.82 -2.45 -1.88
C TYR A 52 -11.59 -1.39 -1.09
N TRP A 53 -10.93 -0.31 -0.71
CA TRP A 53 -11.55 0.75 0.07
C TRP A 53 -12.66 1.49 -0.69
N PHE A 54 -12.41 1.88 -1.96
CA PHE A 54 -13.42 2.54 -2.78
C PHE A 54 -14.64 1.64 -3.03
N GLU A 55 -14.42 0.36 -3.33
CA GLU A 55 -15.50 -0.57 -3.63
C GLU A 55 -16.27 -0.98 -2.37
N GLN A 56 -15.59 -1.34 -1.27
CA GLN A 56 -16.23 -1.90 -0.09
C GLN A 56 -16.81 -0.84 0.86
N LEU A 57 -16.18 0.32 1.00
CA LEU A 57 -16.65 1.35 1.92
C LEU A 57 -17.70 2.27 1.31
N ILE A 58 -17.56 2.60 0.03
CA ILE A 58 -18.39 3.64 -0.59
C ILE A 58 -19.09 3.22 -1.87
N ASP A 59 -19.05 1.92 -2.21
CA ASP A 59 -19.70 1.32 -3.39
C ASP A 59 -19.37 2.06 -4.70
N LEU A 60 -18.12 2.47 -4.86
CA LEU A 60 -17.65 3.21 -6.03
C LEU A 60 -16.67 2.36 -6.84
N PRO A 61 -17.00 1.97 -8.08
CA PRO A 61 -16.13 1.14 -8.91
C PRO A 61 -14.73 1.75 -9.06
N CYS A 62 -13.70 0.93 -8.86
CA CYS A 62 -12.31 1.37 -8.91
C CYS A 62 -11.46 0.47 -9.81
N GLN A 63 -10.88 1.06 -10.86
CA GLN A 63 -9.91 0.43 -11.73
C GLN A 63 -8.49 0.85 -11.34
N VAL A 64 -7.53 -0.05 -11.51
CA VAL A 64 -6.12 0.22 -11.18
C VAL A 64 -5.21 -0.17 -12.34
N GLU A 65 -4.29 0.71 -12.74
CA GLU A 65 -3.48 0.56 -13.94
C GLU A 65 -2.01 0.89 -13.70
N ILE A 66 -1.12 0.08 -14.29
CA ILE A 66 0.31 0.40 -14.34
C ILE A 66 0.52 1.50 -15.39
N ALA A 67 1.12 2.62 -15.01
CA ALA A 67 1.24 3.77 -15.89
C ALA A 67 2.07 3.46 -17.14
N SER A 68 3.15 2.69 -17.03
CA SER A 68 3.98 2.26 -18.17
C SER A 68 3.20 1.44 -19.20
N GLU A 69 2.21 0.64 -18.77
CA GLU A 69 1.37 -0.13 -19.68
C GLU A 69 0.19 0.70 -20.19
N PHE A 70 -0.41 1.50 -19.31
CA PHE A 70 -1.55 2.33 -19.63
C PHE A 70 -1.25 3.35 -20.74
N ARG A 71 -0.09 3.98 -20.72
CA ARG A 71 0.30 5.00 -21.69
C ARG A 71 0.47 4.49 -23.14
N TYR A 72 0.83 3.21 -23.31
CA TYR A 72 1.11 2.64 -24.65
C TYR A 72 -0.07 1.88 -25.25
N ARG A 73 -0.98 1.40 -24.45
CA ARG A 73 -2.22 0.85 -24.96
C ARG A 73 -3.20 1.99 -25.29
N SER A 74 -4.27 1.71 -26.01
CA SER A 74 -5.33 2.68 -26.27
C SER A 74 -6.49 2.46 -25.27
N PRO A 75 -6.37 2.97 -24.01
CA PRO A 75 -7.39 2.73 -22.99
C PRO A 75 -8.70 3.43 -23.36
N VAL A 76 -9.80 2.82 -22.96
CA VAL A 76 -11.11 3.47 -23.04
C VAL A 76 -11.18 4.49 -21.92
N ILE A 77 -11.33 5.77 -22.29
CA ILE A 77 -11.58 6.85 -21.32
C ILE A 77 -13.10 6.88 -21.08
N VAL A 78 -13.48 6.77 -19.82
CA VAL A 78 -14.88 6.70 -19.39
C VAL A 78 -15.29 8.05 -18.81
N ASP A 79 -16.50 8.48 -19.15
CA ASP A 79 -17.10 9.72 -18.64
C ASP A 79 -17.28 9.69 -17.13
N ARG A 80 -17.29 10.86 -16.46
CA ARG A 80 -17.49 11.03 -15.01
C ARG A 80 -16.54 10.18 -14.16
N THR A 81 -15.30 10.02 -14.62
CA THR A 81 -14.24 9.29 -13.93
C THR A 81 -13.32 10.25 -13.20
N LEU A 82 -12.97 9.94 -11.95
CA LEU A 82 -11.86 10.56 -11.24
C LEU A 82 -10.58 9.75 -11.49
N TYR A 83 -9.65 10.34 -12.22
CA TYR A 83 -8.30 9.81 -12.44
C TYR A 83 -7.39 10.25 -11.29
N ILE A 84 -6.86 9.29 -10.54
CA ILE A 84 -5.95 9.53 -9.42
C ILE A 84 -4.55 9.09 -9.83
N CYS A 85 -3.60 10.03 -9.86
CA CYS A 85 -2.18 9.76 -10.08
C CYS A 85 -1.44 9.71 -8.75
N ILE A 86 -0.67 8.64 -8.52
CA ILE A 86 0.11 8.48 -7.28
C ILE A 86 1.59 8.45 -7.62
N SER A 87 2.35 9.37 -7.02
CA SER A 87 3.81 9.43 -7.14
C SER A 87 4.41 10.05 -5.89
N GLN A 88 5.57 9.61 -5.45
CA GLN A 88 6.27 10.26 -4.34
C GLN A 88 6.81 11.64 -4.79
N SER A 89 7.50 11.70 -5.93
CA SER A 89 8.11 12.92 -6.47
C SER A 89 7.13 13.81 -7.24
N GLY A 90 6.05 13.23 -7.80
CA GLY A 90 5.17 13.91 -8.75
C GLY A 90 5.81 14.17 -10.13
N GLU A 91 6.94 13.50 -10.43
CA GLU A 91 7.72 13.65 -11.68
C GLU A 91 7.92 12.33 -12.44
N THR A 92 7.24 11.24 -12.04
CA THR A 92 7.37 9.94 -12.71
C THR A 92 6.91 10.03 -14.16
N ALA A 93 7.84 9.81 -15.11
CA ALA A 93 7.64 10.05 -16.54
C ALA A 93 6.41 9.34 -17.11
N ASP A 94 6.29 8.03 -16.85
CA ASP A 94 5.14 7.24 -17.33
C ASP A 94 3.80 7.73 -16.78
N THR A 95 3.77 8.10 -15.49
CA THR A 95 2.52 8.57 -14.86
C THR A 95 2.09 9.93 -15.42
N LEU A 96 3.05 10.83 -15.66
CA LEU A 96 2.79 12.11 -16.31
C LEU A 96 2.31 11.93 -17.76
N ALA A 97 2.95 11.05 -18.52
CA ALA A 97 2.55 10.77 -19.89
C ALA A 97 1.14 10.14 -19.95
N ALA A 98 0.83 9.21 -19.05
CA ALA A 98 -0.49 8.61 -18.94
C ALA A 98 -1.58 9.65 -18.59
N LEU A 99 -1.28 10.58 -17.66
CA LEU A 99 -2.17 11.67 -17.30
C LEU A 99 -2.47 12.58 -18.51
N ARG A 100 -1.43 13.04 -19.21
CA ARG A 100 -1.56 13.92 -20.37
C ARG A 100 -2.33 13.27 -21.52
N ASP A 101 -2.07 11.99 -21.81
CA ASP A 101 -2.80 11.23 -22.84
C ASP A 101 -4.29 11.07 -22.44
N THR A 102 -4.58 10.78 -21.17
CA THR A 102 -5.95 10.71 -20.65
C THR A 102 -6.70 12.02 -20.83
N GLN A 103 -6.11 13.14 -20.43
CA GLN A 103 -6.71 14.48 -20.57
C GLN A 103 -6.95 14.83 -22.05
N LYS A 104 -5.97 14.56 -22.92
CA LYS A 104 -6.08 14.79 -24.37
C LYS A 104 -7.22 13.97 -25.00
N ARG A 105 -7.32 12.68 -24.66
CA ARG A 105 -8.37 11.78 -25.18
C ARG A 105 -9.75 12.15 -24.66
N ALA A 106 -9.86 12.53 -23.38
CA ALA A 106 -11.12 12.98 -22.80
C ALA A 106 -11.62 14.26 -23.51
N ALA A 107 -10.75 15.24 -23.70
CA ALA A 107 -11.06 16.49 -24.41
C ALA A 107 -11.52 16.22 -25.85
N ALA A 108 -10.83 15.33 -26.59
CA ALA A 108 -11.18 14.97 -27.97
C ALA A 108 -12.55 14.28 -28.09
N LYS A 109 -13.04 13.66 -27.02
CA LYS A 109 -14.33 12.98 -26.96
C LYS A 109 -15.39 13.76 -26.18
N HIS A 110 -15.08 14.96 -25.71
CA HIS A 110 -15.97 15.80 -24.89
C HIS A 110 -16.46 15.09 -23.61
N LEU A 111 -15.59 14.23 -22.99
CA LEU A 111 -15.89 13.53 -21.76
C LEU A 111 -15.58 14.40 -20.54
N MET A 112 -16.44 14.33 -19.53
CA MET A 112 -16.21 14.96 -18.23
C MET A 112 -15.36 14.03 -17.37
N ILE A 113 -14.11 14.39 -17.15
CA ILE A 113 -13.22 13.71 -16.22
C ILE A 113 -12.68 14.71 -15.20
N SER A 114 -12.31 14.19 -14.03
CA SER A 114 -11.55 14.94 -13.04
C SER A 114 -10.21 14.25 -12.79
N THR A 115 -9.18 15.03 -12.45
CA THR A 115 -7.85 14.51 -12.18
C THR A 115 -7.37 14.97 -10.81
N LEU A 116 -6.78 14.05 -10.04
CA LEU A 116 -6.22 14.31 -8.71
C LEU A 116 -4.87 13.65 -8.56
N THR A 117 -3.90 14.35 -7.99
CA THR A 117 -2.59 13.80 -7.68
C THR A 117 -2.42 13.61 -6.17
N ILE A 118 -1.87 12.45 -5.76
CA ILE A 118 -1.36 12.22 -4.42
C ILE A 118 0.16 12.16 -4.50
N CYS A 119 0.86 13.15 -3.93
CA CYS A 119 2.32 13.21 -3.96
C CYS A 119 2.89 13.94 -2.73
N ASN A 120 4.23 13.97 -2.64
CA ASN A 120 4.91 14.63 -1.50
C ASN A 120 5.53 15.99 -1.87
N VAL A 121 5.55 16.35 -3.16
CA VAL A 121 6.23 17.56 -3.66
C VAL A 121 5.21 18.52 -4.26
N ALA A 122 4.96 19.63 -3.55
CA ALA A 122 3.94 20.62 -3.91
C ALA A 122 4.19 21.35 -5.24
N THR A 123 5.46 21.43 -5.66
CA THR A 123 5.87 22.13 -6.89
C THR A 123 6.03 21.21 -8.09
N SER A 124 5.63 19.94 -7.96
CA SER A 124 5.80 18.94 -9.02
C SER A 124 4.93 19.18 -10.24
N SER A 125 5.33 18.58 -11.36
CA SER A 125 4.58 18.64 -12.62
C SER A 125 3.17 18.07 -12.49
N MET A 126 3.02 16.95 -11.78
CA MET A 126 1.69 16.35 -11.56
C MET A 126 0.75 17.28 -10.80
N VAL A 127 1.25 18.02 -9.79
CA VAL A 127 0.46 19.00 -9.04
C VAL A 127 -0.03 20.11 -9.96
N ARG A 128 0.81 20.60 -10.87
CA ARG A 128 0.43 21.67 -11.81
C ARG A 128 -0.53 21.22 -12.91
N GLU A 129 -0.53 19.93 -13.23
CA GLU A 129 -1.26 19.39 -14.38
C GLU A 129 -2.58 18.70 -14.01
N THR A 130 -2.87 18.50 -12.71
CA THR A 130 -4.13 17.92 -12.22
C THR A 130 -5.10 18.99 -11.71
N ASN A 131 -6.40 18.68 -11.71
CA ASN A 131 -7.44 19.60 -11.19
C ASN A 131 -7.29 19.86 -9.69
N HIS A 132 -6.78 18.88 -8.95
CA HIS A 132 -6.50 19.01 -7.52
C HIS A 132 -5.38 18.09 -7.07
N HIS A 133 -4.88 18.31 -5.85
CA HIS A 133 -3.83 17.47 -5.28
C HIS A 133 -4.00 17.27 -3.78
N LEU A 134 -3.51 16.12 -3.30
CA LEU A 134 -3.30 15.82 -1.89
C LEU A 134 -1.81 15.65 -1.64
N LEU A 135 -1.26 16.48 -0.77
CA LEU A 135 0.13 16.34 -0.34
C LEU A 135 0.21 15.39 0.85
N THR A 136 1.20 14.49 0.83
CA THR A 136 1.40 13.55 1.93
C THR A 136 2.15 14.14 3.11
N LEU A 137 2.80 15.31 2.93
CA LEU A 137 3.58 16.01 3.96
C LEU A 137 4.57 15.10 4.71
N ALA A 138 5.09 14.08 4.02
CA ALA A 138 5.97 13.06 4.61
C ALA A 138 7.40 13.55 4.87
N GLY A 139 7.72 14.78 4.47
CA GLY A 139 9.08 15.29 4.48
C GLY A 139 10.00 14.56 3.49
N PRO A 140 11.31 14.86 3.47
CA PRO A 140 12.26 14.22 2.56
C PRO A 140 12.35 12.71 2.80
N GLU A 141 12.32 11.90 1.75
CA GLU A 141 12.59 10.48 1.78
C GLU A 141 13.87 10.20 0.99
N ILE A 142 14.95 9.83 1.69
CA ILE A 142 16.30 9.74 1.13
C ILE A 142 16.52 8.40 0.43
N GLY A 143 16.21 7.31 1.11
CA GLY A 143 16.40 5.96 0.57
C GLY A 143 15.60 5.72 -0.72
N VAL A 144 16.18 4.98 -1.65
CA VAL A 144 15.54 4.62 -2.93
C VAL A 144 14.28 3.81 -2.67
N ALA A 145 14.37 2.81 -1.79
CA ALA A 145 13.22 2.01 -1.36
C ALA A 145 12.26 2.86 -0.51
N SER A 146 11.04 3.04 -1.01
CA SER A 146 10.04 3.88 -0.35
C SER A 146 9.48 3.22 0.90
N THR A 147 9.41 3.96 2.02
CA THR A 147 8.88 3.50 3.31
C THR A 147 7.77 4.41 3.82
N LYS A 148 8.10 5.57 4.40
CA LYS A 148 7.11 6.51 4.93
C LYS A 148 6.21 7.11 3.83
N ALA A 149 6.71 7.28 2.61
CA ALA A 149 5.86 7.71 1.49
C ALA A 149 4.81 6.64 1.14
N PHE A 150 5.09 5.36 1.37
CA PHE A 150 4.11 4.29 1.20
C PHE A 150 2.96 4.43 2.19
N THR A 151 3.25 4.53 3.48
CA THR A 151 2.24 4.63 4.54
C THR A 151 1.44 5.93 4.46
N THR A 152 2.09 7.06 4.16
CA THR A 152 1.41 8.36 4.05
C THR A 152 0.52 8.46 2.82
N GLN A 153 0.88 7.83 1.70
CA GLN A 153 0.01 7.77 0.51
C GLN A 153 -1.21 6.88 0.76
N LEU A 154 -1.08 5.77 1.49
CA LEU A 154 -2.24 4.98 1.94
C LEU A 154 -3.14 5.80 2.87
N THR A 155 -2.55 6.53 3.81
CA THR A 155 -3.30 7.43 4.70
C THR A 155 -4.08 8.48 3.89
N ALA A 156 -3.44 9.13 2.91
CA ALA A 156 -4.09 10.11 2.04
C ALA A 156 -5.21 9.50 1.18
N LEU A 157 -5.03 8.27 0.69
CA LEU A 157 -6.06 7.53 -0.05
C LEU A 157 -7.28 7.24 0.83
N MET A 158 -7.07 6.78 2.08
CA MET A 158 -8.18 6.54 3.01
C MET A 158 -8.93 7.85 3.34
N LEU A 159 -8.23 8.95 3.58
CA LEU A 159 -8.85 10.26 3.78
C LEU A 159 -9.69 10.70 2.56
N LEU A 160 -9.22 10.42 1.35
CA LEU A 160 -9.97 10.69 0.12
C LEU A 160 -11.23 9.83 0.02
N VAL A 161 -11.15 8.53 0.36
CA VAL A 161 -12.31 7.62 0.41
C VAL A 161 -13.37 8.15 1.39
N LEU A 162 -12.96 8.53 2.61
CA LEU A 162 -13.87 9.09 3.60
C LEU A 162 -14.54 10.38 3.10
N LYS A 163 -13.76 11.28 2.49
CA LYS A 163 -14.30 12.53 1.95
C LYS A 163 -15.32 12.30 0.83
N ILE A 164 -15.02 11.42 -0.11
CA ILE A 164 -15.94 11.08 -1.20
C ILE A 164 -17.19 10.40 -0.66
N GLY A 165 -17.05 9.43 0.26
CA GLY A 165 -18.17 8.78 0.91
C GLY A 165 -19.09 9.72 1.68
N GLN A 166 -18.49 10.70 2.38
CA GLN A 166 -19.24 11.78 3.05
C GLN A 166 -20.03 12.65 2.05
N VAL A 167 -19.38 13.12 0.97
CA VAL A 167 -20.02 14.00 -0.02
C VAL A 167 -21.15 13.26 -0.76
N LYS A 168 -20.90 12.00 -1.15
CA LYS A 168 -21.89 11.16 -1.85
C LYS A 168 -22.97 10.58 -0.94
N GLN A 169 -22.82 10.71 0.37
CA GLN A 169 -23.70 10.10 1.39
C GLN A 169 -23.80 8.57 1.25
N THR A 170 -22.72 7.93 0.78
CA THR A 170 -22.63 6.46 0.65
C THR A 170 -22.01 5.80 1.88
N LEU A 171 -21.39 6.58 2.77
CA LEU A 171 -20.81 6.13 4.03
C LEU A 171 -21.63 6.70 5.20
N ALA A 172 -22.10 5.81 6.09
CA ALA A 172 -22.83 6.26 7.29
C ALA A 172 -21.92 7.10 8.21
N ASP A 173 -22.47 8.16 8.79
CA ASP A 173 -21.72 9.08 9.66
C ASP A 173 -21.02 8.36 10.84
N SER A 174 -21.64 7.31 11.39
CA SER A 174 -21.06 6.50 12.45
C SER A 174 -19.80 5.75 12.00
N VAL A 175 -19.83 5.17 10.78
CA VAL A 175 -18.67 4.44 10.21
C VAL A 175 -17.57 5.43 9.84
N LEU A 176 -17.93 6.60 9.29
CA LEU A 176 -16.98 7.66 9.01
C LEU A 176 -16.26 8.10 10.29
N ALA A 177 -17.02 8.37 11.36
CA ALA A 177 -16.45 8.79 12.65
C ALA A 177 -15.58 7.71 13.28
N GLU A 178 -15.94 6.42 13.17
CA GLU A 178 -15.15 5.29 13.64
C GLU A 178 -13.80 5.22 12.91
N ILE A 179 -13.80 5.21 11.55
CA ILE A 179 -12.57 5.15 10.77
C ILE A 179 -11.71 6.40 10.98
N ALA A 180 -12.32 7.58 11.11
CA ALA A 180 -11.59 8.81 11.39
C ALA A 180 -10.92 8.77 12.78
N ALA A 181 -11.57 8.20 13.79
CA ALA A 181 -10.99 7.99 15.11
C ALA A 181 -9.83 6.99 15.06
N ASP A 182 -9.97 5.89 14.34
CA ASP A 182 -8.90 4.91 14.13
C ASP A 182 -7.70 5.53 13.41
N LEU A 183 -7.94 6.33 12.38
CA LEU A 183 -6.89 7.10 11.70
C LEU A 183 -6.18 8.07 12.64
N TRP A 184 -6.93 8.76 13.51
CA TRP A 184 -6.32 9.68 14.48
C TRP A 184 -5.40 8.95 15.47
N HIS A 185 -5.70 7.70 15.80
CA HIS A 185 -4.90 6.85 16.66
C HIS A 185 -3.78 6.09 15.93
N LEU A 186 -3.82 6.03 14.60
CA LEU A 186 -2.88 5.27 13.78
C LEU A 186 -1.39 5.57 14.08
N PRO A 187 -0.94 6.82 14.30
CA PRO A 187 0.46 7.09 14.66
C PRO A 187 0.94 6.33 15.91
N LYS A 188 0.05 6.15 16.90
CA LYS A 188 0.34 5.39 18.12
C LYS A 188 0.44 3.89 17.83
N VAL A 189 -0.43 3.35 17.00
CA VAL A 189 -0.40 1.94 16.58
C VAL A 189 0.86 1.64 15.78
N ILE A 190 1.25 2.53 14.86
CA ILE A 190 2.51 2.42 14.11
C ILE A 190 3.72 2.46 15.04
N LEU A 191 3.73 3.31 16.07
CA LEU A 191 4.80 3.32 17.06
C LEU A 191 4.89 1.98 17.80
N ALA A 192 3.76 1.38 18.18
CA ALA A 192 3.74 0.07 18.82
C ALA A 192 4.20 -1.07 17.88
N ALA A 193 3.91 -0.98 16.58
CA ALA A 193 4.44 -1.90 15.57
C ALA A 193 5.97 -1.75 15.42
N LEU A 194 6.50 -0.52 15.42
CA LEU A 194 7.94 -0.25 15.39
C LEU A 194 8.67 -0.79 16.62
N GLN A 195 8.03 -0.89 17.79
CA GLN A 195 8.61 -1.50 18.99
C GLN A 195 8.86 -3.01 18.86
N LYS A 196 8.40 -3.65 17.78
CA LYS A 196 8.72 -5.05 17.45
C LYS A 196 10.06 -5.21 16.75
N ASP A 197 10.81 -4.13 16.56
CA ASP A 197 12.08 -4.07 15.84
C ASP A 197 13.07 -5.17 16.26
N THR A 198 13.33 -5.34 17.55
CA THR A 198 14.25 -6.37 18.07
C THR A 198 13.77 -7.79 17.73
N SER A 199 12.47 -8.05 17.80
CA SER A 199 11.93 -9.37 17.44
C SER A 199 12.06 -9.65 15.94
N ILE A 200 11.89 -8.61 15.11
CA ILE A 200 12.04 -8.70 13.67
C ILE A 200 13.50 -8.86 13.28
N LEU A 201 14.44 -8.18 13.97
CA LEU A 201 15.87 -8.38 13.79
C LEU A 201 16.25 -9.85 14.02
N GLY A 202 15.78 -10.46 15.12
CA GLY A 202 16.04 -11.88 15.38
C GLY A 202 15.49 -12.81 14.29
N LEU A 203 14.33 -12.50 13.69
CA LEU A 203 13.83 -13.24 12.53
C LEU A 203 14.70 -13.03 11.30
N SER A 204 15.23 -11.84 11.11
CA SER A 204 16.01 -11.47 9.91
C SER A 204 17.31 -12.26 9.78
N GLU A 205 17.88 -12.73 10.90
CA GLU A 205 19.07 -13.59 10.92
C GLU A 205 18.86 -14.89 10.13
N LEU A 206 17.63 -15.42 10.12
CA LEU A 206 17.28 -16.66 9.41
C LEU A 206 17.19 -16.47 7.89
N PHE A 207 17.23 -15.23 7.41
CA PHE A 207 17.18 -14.89 5.98
C PHE A 207 18.56 -14.65 5.36
N VAL A 208 19.63 -14.51 6.14
CA VAL A 208 20.95 -14.06 5.65
C VAL A 208 21.46 -14.95 4.51
N GLU A 209 21.33 -16.26 4.66
CA GLU A 209 21.79 -17.24 3.67
C GLU A 209 20.71 -17.64 2.65
N LYS A 210 19.49 -17.09 2.75
CA LYS A 210 18.40 -17.42 1.83
C LYS A 210 18.53 -16.66 0.51
N ASN A 211 18.21 -17.34 -0.59
CA ASN A 211 18.21 -16.75 -1.94
C ASN A 211 16.80 -16.46 -2.48
N HIS A 212 15.81 -17.11 -1.91
CA HIS A 212 14.41 -17.01 -2.32
C HIS A 212 13.52 -16.77 -1.11
N CYS A 213 12.35 -16.18 -1.32
CA CYS A 213 11.35 -15.96 -0.28
C CYS A 213 9.96 -15.78 -0.90
N LEU A 214 8.94 -16.39 -0.30
CA LEU A 214 7.55 -16.12 -0.65
C LEU A 214 6.88 -15.25 0.41
N PHE A 215 6.02 -14.34 -0.05
CA PHE A 215 5.16 -13.53 0.81
C PHE A 215 3.70 -13.85 0.50
N LEU A 216 2.90 -14.11 1.52
CA LEU A 216 1.49 -14.47 1.37
C LEU A 216 0.58 -13.52 2.16
N GLY A 217 -0.49 -13.08 1.53
CA GLY A 217 -1.54 -12.29 2.15
C GLY A 217 -2.91 -12.59 1.52
N ARG A 218 -3.98 -12.21 2.19
CA ARG A 218 -5.34 -12.27 1.66
C ARG A 218 -6.00 -10.90 1.68
N GLY A 219 -6.99 -10.67 0.82
CA GLY A 219 -7.71 -9.40 0.77
C GLY A 219 -6.74 -8.24 0.60
N THR A 220 -6.85 -7.24 1.48
CA THR A 220 -5.98 -6.05 1.50
C THR A 220 -4.53 -6.36 1.89
N GLU A 221 -4.25 -7.52 2.49
CA GLU A 221 -2.88 -7.94 2.83
C GLU A 221 -2.14 -8.60 1.65
N PHE A 222 -2.83 -8.99 0.58
CA PHE A 222 -2.14 -9.44 -0.63
C PHE A 222 -1.26 -8.34 -1.25
N PRO A 223 -1.75 -7.11 -1.46
CA PRO A 223 -0.86 -6.02 -1.88
C PRO A 223 0.28 -5.71 -0.91
N ILE A 224 0.11 -5.95 0.40
CA ILE A 224 1.20 -5.78 1.38
C ILE A 224 2.23 -6.92 1.25
N ALA A 225 1.79 -8.15 0.95
CA ALA A 225 2.71 -9.24 0.61
C ALA A 225 3.56 -8.90 -0.64
N LEU A 226 2.95 -8.30 -1.67
CA LEU A 226 3.68 -7.79 -2.84
C LEU A 226 4.68 -6.69 -2.46
N GLU A 227 4.30 -5.76 -1.57
CA GLU A 227 5.19 -4.70 -1.10
C GLU A 227 6.36 -5.26 -0.28
N GLY A 228 6.11 -6.21 0.62
CA GLY A 228 7.16 -6.89 1.40
C GLY A 228 8.16 -7.61 0.49
N ALA A 229 7.67 -8.37 -0.49
CA ALA A 229 8.50 -9.02 -1.50
C ALA A 229 9.33 -8.01 -2.31
N LEU A 230 8.71 -6.88 -2.69
CA LEU A 230 9.41 -5.81 -3.41
C LEU A 230 10.51 -5.19 -2.55
N LYS A 231 10.23 -4.83 -1.30
CA LYS A 231 11.23 -4.24 -0.38
C LYS A 231 12.39 -5.19 -0.13
N LEU A 232 12.12 -6.47 0.14
CA LEU A 232 13.17 -7.47 0.34
C LEU A 232 14.06 -7.59 -0.91
N LYS A 233 13.46 -7.66 -2.07
CA LYS A 233 14.16 -7.73 -3.37
C LYS A 233 15.03 -6.51 -3.64
N GLU A 234 14.49 -5.31 -3.44
CA GLU A 234 15.16 -4.05 -3.76
C GLU A 234 16.45 -3.85 -2.96
N ILE A 235 16.46 -4.18 -1.66
CA ILE A 235 17.56 -3.80 -0.77
C ILE A 235 18.41 -4.97 -0.30
N SER A 236 17.92 -6.22 -0.28
CA SER A 236 18.70 -7.39 0.12
C SER A 236 19.15 -8.27 -1.05
N TYR A 237 18.56 -8.06 -2.24
CA TYR A 237 18.77 -8.84 -3.47
C TYR A 237 18.32 -10.32 -3.37
N ILE A 238 17.54 -10.68 -2.36
CA ILE A 238 16.83 -11.95 -2.30
C ILE A 238 15.73 -11.95 -3.36
N HIS A 239 15.61 -13.00 -4.16
CA HIS A 239 14.50 -13.16 -5.07
C HIS A 239 13.22 -13.44 -4.27
N ALA A 240 12.38 -12.45 -4.15
CA ALA A 240 11.16 -12.52 -3.36
C ALA A 240 9.92 -12.30 -4.22
N GLU A 241 8.86 -13.07 -3.98
CA GLU A 241 7.59 -12.97 -4.68
C GLU A 241 6.41 -12.92 -3.70
N GLY A 242 5.42 -12.09 -4.03
CA GLY A 242 4.18 -11.98 -3.25
C GLY A 242 3.02 -12.63 -3.98
N TYR A 243 2.18 -13.37 -3.24
CA TYR A 243 1.01 -14.04 -3.79
C TYR A 243 -0.22 -13.83 -2.93
N ALA A 244 -1.38 -13.81 -3.56
CA ALA A 244 -2.63 -14.04 -2.85
C ALA A 244 -2.58 -15.48 -2.31
N ALA A 245 -2.73 -15.65 -1.00
CA ALA A 245 -2.56 -16.97 -0.37
C ALA A 245 -3.54 -18.02 -0.91
N GLY A 246 -4.68 -17.58 -1.48
CA GLY A 246 -5.62 -18.47 -2.19
C GLY A 246 -5.06 -19.08 -3.48
N GLU A 247 -4.09 -18.42 -4.12
CA GLU A 247 -3.46 -18.85 -5.36
C GLU A 247 -2.27 -19.80 -5.13
N LEU A 248 -1.93 -20.08 -3.86
CA LEU A 248 -0.78 -20.91 -3.51
C LEU A 248 -0.79 -22.28 -4.22
N LYS A 249 -1.97 -22.90 -4.35
CA LYS A 249 -2.17 -24.20 -5.01
C LYS A 249 -2.06 -24.17 -6.54
N HIS A 250 -2.09 -22.99 -7.14
CA HIS A 250 -2.08 -22.81 -8.59
C HIS A 250 -0.67 -22.59 -9.17
N GLY A 251 0.36 -23.05 -8.46
CA GLY A 251 1.75 -23.01 -8.90
C GLY A 251 2.75 -22.76 -7.77
N PRO A 252 2.65 -21.68 -7.00
CA PRO A 252 3.68 -21.28 -6.01
C PRO A 252 4.00 -22.36 -4.98
N LEU A 253 3.05 -23.23 -4.64
CA LEU A 253 3.24 -24.33 -3.69
C LEU A 253 4.32 -25.33 -4.14
N ALA A 254 4.58 -25.43 -5.45
CA ALA A 254 5.65 -26.28 -6.00
C ALA A 254 7.06 -25.78 -5.62
N LEU A 255 7.19 -24.50 -5.21
CA LEU A 255 8.45 -23.90 -4.78
C LEU A 255 8.74 -24.11 -3.29
N VAL A 256 7.76 -24.61 -2.54
CA VAL A 256 7.87 -24.74 -1.08
C VAL A 256 8.63 -26.03 -0.75
N ASP A 257 9.75 -25.86 -0.07
CA ASP A 257 10.60 -26.90 0.48
C ASP A 257 11.18 -26.46 1.84
N ASN A 258 12.15 -27.22 2.36
CA ASN A 258 12.78 -26.95 3.66
C ASN A 258 13.66 -25.68 3.67
N ASP A 259 14.02 -25.15 2.52
CA ASP A 259 14.88 -23.96 2.39
C ASP A 259 14.13 -22.70 1.95
N MET A 260 12.82 -22.83 1.66
CA MET A 260 11.99 -21.71 1.26
C MET A 260 11.33 -21.03 2.48
N PRO A 261 11.76 -19.83 2.89
CA PRO A 261 11.05 -19.03 3.88
C PRO A 261 9.75 -18.48 3.28
N VAL A 262 8.67 -18.59 4.04
CA VAL A 262 7.35 -18.08 3.66
C VAL A 262 6.87 -17.06 4.68
N VAL A 263 6.83 -15.79 4.30
CA VAL A 263 6.34 -14.68 5.13
C VAL A 263 4.83 -14.58 4.99
N ILE A 264 4.12 -14.51 6.11
CA ILE A 264 2.65 -14.48 6.15
C ILE A 264 2.16 -13.24 6.92
N LEU A 265 1.19 -12.54 6.34
CA LEU A 265 0.50 -11.41 6.95
C LEU A 265 -0.88 -11.87 7.44
N ALA A 266 -1.05 -11.93 8.74
CA ALA A 266 -2.18 -12.56 9.40
C ALA A 266 -2.95 -11.59 10.34
N PRO A 267 -3.67 -10.59 9.79
CA PRO A 267 -4.58 -9.78 10.58
C PRO A 267 -5.72 -10.67 11.13
N LYS A 268 -6.40 -10.17 12.16
CA LYS A 268 -7.59 -10.84 12.70
C LYS A 268 -8.83 -10.38 11.94
N ASP A 269 -9.02 -10.92 10.76
CA ASP A 269 -10.15 -10.66 9.89
C ASP A 269 -10.92 -11.93 9.52
N ASP A 270 -11.96 -11.82 8.68
CA ASP A 270 -12.79 -12.93 8.22
C ASP A 270 -12.03 -13.95 7.33
N MET A 271 -10.82 -13.61 6.88
CA MET A 271 -9.99 -14.48 6.05
C MET A 271 -8.97 -15.27 6.88
N LEU A 272 -8.84 -15.00 8.20
CA LEU A 272 -7.81 -15.59 9.04
C LEU A 272 -7.83 -17.13 9.05
N ASP A 273 -9.03 -17.75 9.15
CA ASP A 273 -9.11 -19.22 9.17
C ASP A 273 -8.73 -19.85 7.82
N LYS A 274 -9.06 -19.18 6.72
CA LYS A 274 -8.59 -19.60 5.39
C LYS A 274 -7.08 -19.44 5.24
N LEU A 275 -6.50 -18.40 5.83
CA LEU A 275 -5.06 -18.19 5.85
C LEU A 275 -4.35 -19.26 6.68
N LYS A 276 -4.89 -19.65 7.84
CA LYS A 276 -4.39 -20.78 8.66
C LYS A 276 -4.31 -22.07 7.86
N SER A 277 -5.34 -22.38 7.05
CA SER A 277 -5.31 -23.55 6.16
C SER A 277 -4.17 -23.46 5.13
N ASN A 278 -3.88 -22.26 4.59
CA ASN A 278 -2.72 -22.09 3.71
C ASN A 278 -1.37 -22.27 4.46
N MET A 279 -1.29 -21.87 5.74
CA MET A 279 -0.11 -22.12 6.56
C MET A 279 0.15 -23.63 6.74
N GLU A 280 -0.90 -24.41 7.04
CA GLU A 280 -0.82 -25.88 7.14
C GLU A 280 -0.34 -26.51 5.83
N GLU A 281 -0.75 -26.00 4.67
CA GLU A 281 -0.32 -26.46 3.35
C GLU A 281 1.19 -26.25 3.12
N VAL A 282 1.72 -25.11 3.57
CA VAL A 282 3.15 -24.80 3.53
C VAL A 282 3.93 -25.71 4.46
N GLN A 283 3.49 -25.86 5.72
CA GLN A 283 4.14 -26.71 6.71
C GLN A 283 4.18 -28.17 6.31
N ALA A 284 3.09 -28.69 5.73
CA ALA A 284 3.03 -30.08 5.24
C ALA A 284 4.07 -30.40 4.15
N ARG A 285 4.69 -29.38 3.56
CA ARG A 285 5.77 -29.50 2.54
C ARG A 285 7.14 -29.10 3.05
N GLY A 286 7.26 -28.92 4.37
CA GLY A 286 8.50 -28.56 5.03
C GLY A 286 8.86 -27.08 4.94
N GLY A 287 7.97 -26.21 4.46
CA GLY A 287 8.20 -24.77 4.43
C GLY A 287 8.33 -24.16 5.82
N GLU A 288 9.16 -23.14 5.96
CA GLU A 288 9.38 -22.41 7.20
C GLU A 288 8.55 -21.11 7.20
N LEU A 289 7.73 -20.95 8.24
CA LEU A 289 6.76 -19.84 8.33
C LEU A 289 7.30 -18.69 9.18
N PHE A 290 7.20 -17.48 8.65
CA PHE A 290 7.51 -16.21 9.31
C PHE A 290 6.25 -15.36 9.34
N ILE A 291 5.57 -15.29 10.49
CA ILE A 291 4.21 -14.80 10.57
C ILE A 291 4.16 -13.48 11.33
N PHE A 292 3.71 -12.44 10.67
CA PHE A 292 3.28 -11.21 11.30
C PHE A 292 1.79 -11.36 11.61
N ALA A 293 1.46 -11.62 12.86
CA ALA A 293 0.10 -11.96 13.28
C ALA A 293 -0.48 -10.94 14.24
N ASP A 294 -1.76 -10.60 14.05
CA ASP A 294 -2.50 -9.85 15.06
C ASP A 294 -2.34 -10.49 16.45
N GLU A 295 -2.10 -9.68 17.47
CA GLU A 295 -1.86 -10.16 18.83
C GLU A 295 -3.01 -11.01 19.38
N ASN A 296 -4.23 -10.82 18.86
CA ASN A 296 -5.45 -11.56 19.23
C ASN A 296 -5.82 -12.66 18.21
N SER A 297 -4.94 -13.01 17.26
CA SER A 297 -5.17 -14.05 16.23
C SER A 297 -5.19 -15.48 16.75
N GLY A 298 -4.65 -15.70 17.95
CA GLY A 298 -4.45 -17.03 18.52
C GLY A 298 -3.27 -17.82 17.93
N ILE A 299 -2.58 -17.32 16.90
CA ILE A 299 -1.41 -17.97 16.30
C ILE A 299 -0.23 -17.88 17.26
N GLN A 300 0.52 -18.98 17.45
CA GLN A 300 1.67 -19.07 18.36
C GLN A 300 2.90 -19.59 17.61
N SER A 301 4.09 -19.28 18.11
CA SER A 301 5.33 -19.87 17.61
C SER A 301 5.41 -21.34 17.97
N GLN A 302 5.96 -22.13 17.07
CA GLN A 302 6.25 -23.55 17.22
C GLN A 302 7.45 -23.93 16.34
N ASP A 303 7.80 -25.23 16.27
CA ASP A 303 8.87 -25.65 15.38
C ASP A 303 8.60 -25.19 13.94
N ARG A 304 9.61 -24.57 13.29
CA ARG A 304 9.53 -24.00 11.93
C ARG A 304 8.40 -22.98 11.70
N GLN A 305 7.89 -22.39 12.77
CA GLN A 305 6.88 -21.34 12.71
C GLN A 305 7.23 -20.21 13.69
N HIS A 306 7.70 -19.11 13.15
CA HIS A 306 8.13 -17.94 13.90
C HIS A 306 7.05 -16.87 13.85
N VAL A 307 6.61 -16.38 15.00
CA VAL A 307 5.51 -15.41 15.08
C VAL A 307 5.94 -14.12 15.75
N VAL A 308 5.74 -13.00 15.07
CA VAL A 308 5.80 -11.66 15.66
C VAL A 308 4.38 -11.12 15.81
N LYS A 309 4.01 -10.78 17.04
CA LYS A 309 2.69 -10.22 17.35
C LYS A 309 2.64 -8.75 17.00
N ILE A 310 1.69 -8.40 16.11
CA ILE A 310 1.44 -7.04 15.66
C ILE A 310 0.23 -6.47 16.43
N PRO A 311 0.28 -5.19 16.84
CA PRO A 311 -0.84 -4.56 17.52
C PRO A 311 -2.14 -4.69 16.72
N SER A 312 -3.24 -4.97 17.41
CA SER A 312 -4.57 -5.01 16.79
C SER A 312 -4.97 -3.64 16.25
N VAL A 313 -5.59 -3.66 15.08
CA VAL A 313 -6.10 -2.48 14.39
C VAL A 313 -7.33 -2.87 13.59
N SER A 314 -8.17 -1.89 13.23
CA SER A 314 -9.31 -2.15 12.34
C SER A 314 -8.83 -2.71 10.99
N ASN A 315 -9.64 -3.59 10.39
CA ASN A 315 -9.30 -4.24 9.11
C ASN A 315 -9.04 -3.22 7.97
N TRP A 316 -9.66 -2.03 8.06
CA TRP A 316 -9.43 -0.97 7.09
C TRP A 316 -8.03 -0.38 7.13
N LEU A 317 -7.41 -0.33 8.31
CA LEU A 317 -6.09 0.23 8.53
C LEU A 317 -4.99 -0.82 8.65
N ALA A 318 -5.34 -2.10 8.71
CA ALA A 318 -4.37 -3.20 8.76
C ALA A 318 -3.28 -3.10 7.68
N PRO A 319 -3.57 -2.81 6.40
CA PRO A 319 -2.53 -2.68 5.38
C PRO A 319 -1.47 -1.62 5.69
N ILE A 320 -1.85 -0.51 6.35
CA ILE A 320 -0.89 0.53 6.75
C ILE A 320 0.01 0.01 7.86
N VAL A 321 -0.55 -0.68 8.85
CA VAL A 321 0.19 -1.20 10.00
C VAL A 321 1.09 -2.36 9.62
N TYR A 322 0.60 -3.31 8.81
CA TYR A 322 1.35 -4.50 8.37
C TYR A 322 2.46 -4.18 7.35
N SER A 323 2.42 -3.01 6.71
CA SER A 323 3.55 -2.57 5.89
C SER A 323 4.81 -2.31 6.71
N VAL A 324 4.70 -1.94 7.99
CA VAL A 324 5.84 -1.62 8.87
C VAL A 324 6.72 -2.85 9.13
N PRO A 325 6.21 -3.99 9.62
CA PRO A 325 7.04 -5.16 9.90
C PRO A 325 7.71 -5.74 8.65
N VAL A 326 7.09 -5.69 7.47
CA VAL A 326 7.75 -6.16 6.24
C VAL A 326 8.85 -5.22 5.77
N GLN A 327 8.72 -3.91 6.02
CA GLN A 327 9.77 -2.94 5.78
C GLN A 327 10.95 -3.15 6.73
N LEU A 328 10.68 -3.36 8.03
CA LEU A 328 11.71 -3.66 9.03
C LEU A 328 12.44 -4.98 8.73
N LEU A 329 11.72 -6.04 8.38
CA LEU A 329 12.32 -7.31 7.96
C LEU A 329 13.30 -7.10 6.80
N SER A 330 12.85 -6.41 5.76
CA SER A 330 13.69 -6.14 4.58
C SER A 330 14.93 -5.31 4.93
N TYR A 331 14.76 -4.30 5.78
CA TYR A 331 15.85 -3.45 6.27
C TYR A 331 16.90 -4.26 7.03
N HIS A 332 16.49 -5.04 8.04
CA HIS A 332 17.42 -5.83 8.84
C HIS A 332 18.14 -6.91 8.02
N VAL A 333 17.41 -7.60 7.14
CA VAL A 333 18.04 -8.58 6.22
C VAL A 333 19.09 -7.91 5.35
N ALA A 334 18.81 -6.73 4.79
CA ALA A 334 19.75 -5.97 3.98
C ALA A 334 21.01 -5.57 4.78
N VAL A 335 20.83 -5.05 6.00
CA VAL A 335 21.94 -4.70 6.90
C VAL A 335 22.80 -5.90 7.24
N LEU A 336 22.19 -7.04 7.61
CA LEU A 336 22.89 -8.28 7.94
C LEU A 336 23.64 -8.86 6.73
N ARG A 337 23.13 -8.67 5.52
CA ARG A 337 23.81 -9.05 4.27
C ARG A 337 24.86 -8.05 3.81
N GLY A 338 25.01 -6.92 4.49
CA GLY A 338 25.99 -5.88 4.16
C GLY A 338 25.66 -5.10 2.87
N THR A 339 24.38 -5.04 2.47
CA THR A 339 23.94 -4.28 1.31
C THR A 339 23.59 -2.84 1.68
N ASP A 340 23.70 -1.90 0.72
CA ASP A 340 23.30 -0.51 0.93
C ASP A 340 21.77 -0.38 0.92
N VAL A 341 21.20 0.02 2.06
CA VAL A 341 19.75 0.15 2.23
C VAL A 341 19.18 1.43 1.61
N ASP A 342 19.99 2.46 1.47
CA ASP A 342 19.57 3.76 0.93
C ASP A 342 19.81 3.87 -0.56
N GLN A 343 20.92 3.30 -1.07
CA GLN A 343 21.32 3.35 -2.48
C GLN A 343 21.59 1.93 -3.03
N PRO A 344 20.56 1.09 -3.12
CA PRO A 344 20.73 -0.25 -3.66
C PRO A 344 21.19 -0.21 -5.12
N ARG A 345 21.99 -1.22 -5.51
CA ARG A 345 22.55 -1.28 -6.85
C ARG A 345 21.47 -1.25 -7.94
N ASN A 346 21.75 -0.61 -9.07
CA ASN A 346 20.92 -0.59 -10.28
C ASN A 346 19.53 0.08 -10.12
N LEU A 347 19.25 0.74 -9.02
CA LEU A 347 17.99 1.43 -8.78
C LEU A 347 18.21 2.94 -8.62
N ALA A 348 17.18 3.72 -8.94
CA ALA A 348 17.15 5.16 -8.77
C ALA A 348 15.91 5.59 -7.98
N LYS A 349 16.03 6.68 -7.18
CA LYS A 349 14.91 7.20 -6.36
C LYS A 349 13.70 7.63 -7.18
N SER A 350 13.92 8.16 -8.37
CA SER A 350 12.86 8.61 -9.27
C SER A 350 13.24 8.28 -10.73
N VAL A 351 12.29 7.72 -11.46
CA VAL A 351 12.42 7.41 -12.89
C VAL A 351 11.78 8.56 -13.66
N THR A 352 12.63 9.52 -14.09
CA THR A 352 12.21 10.75 -14.79
C THR A 352 12.43 10.67 -16.31
N VAL A 353 13.07 9.61 -16.78
CA VAL A 353 13.35 9.31 -18.19
C VAL A 353 12.96 7.87 -18.50
N GLU A 354 12.77 7.58 -19.77
CA GLU A 354 12.59 6.23 -20.31
C GLU A 354 13.92 5.52 -20.53
#